data_cfea2e394fa07830fb8d226b2eea3750
#
_entry.id   cfea2e394fa07830fb8d226b2eea3750
#
_cell.length_a   1.000
_cell.length_b   1.000
_cell.length_c   1.000
_cell.angle_alpha   90.00
_cell.angle_beta   90.00
_cell.angle_gamma   90.00
#
_symmetry.space_group_name_H-M   'P 1'
#
loop_
_entity.id
_entity.type
_entity.pdbx_description
1 polymer ?
#
loop_
_entity_poly.entity_id
_entity_poly.type
_entity_poly.pdbx_seq_one_letter_code
_entity_poly.pdbx_strand_id
1 'polypeptide(L)'
;MNRFYKLTALSLLISAAAASQSLAFDPVAEAAKHIASMGVGKKDWPQWGGSPSRNNTVQDADIPIEWDVKSGQNVVWSAPLGSETYGNPVVANGKVFVGTNNGNGYVSRFPNTKDLGALVCFDEKDGKFLWQHSNEKLPTGRVHDWPDQGVCAAPVVDGDRLWYITNRGEVVCLDTEGFHDGQNDGPFNTEAYENLDEADVVWSFNMMSQLGVSQHNMCSCSLTYVGDLLFVSTGNGVDEGHITLPKSEAPSFVCMNRQTGEVLWTDNSPGANVLHGQWSSPAYGTLGGVNQVIFGGGDGWLYSFLAEGENGKAKMLWKFDCNPKGSFYALNRATRNHIIATPVIYDGLVYVGVGEDPEHGEGGGHLWCIDPTKRGDVSPTQVFHVDDPKTPIAHRRLQAMIEKDGELERDNPNSAAVWHHVGNDPEEFEQTMHRTCGTVAIKDDLLFVADFSGLLHCIDAKTGQGYWTYDMFAASWASPLIVGNKIYIGDEDGDIGIFEVSKEFNLIAEINMGSAVYTTPVVANDTLFIANRNRLFAIRQGAQSEGIE
;
A
#
# COMPACT_ATOMS: atom_id res chain seq x y z
N MET A 1 40.52 -17.26 79.96
CA MET A 1 39.06 -17.05 79.69
C MET A 1 38.92 -16.00 78.61
N ASN A 2 38.90 -16.48 77.34
CA ASN A 2 38.86 -15.62 76.16
C ASN A 2 37.45 -15.61 75.58
N ARG A 3 36.85 -14.45 75.47
CA ARG A 3 35.61 -14.20 74.72
C ARG A 3 35.94 -13.71 73.31
N PHE A 4 35.54 -14.52 72.30
CA PHE A 4 35.58 -14.12 70.90
C PHE A 4 34.33 -13.30 70.55
N TYR A 5 34.54 -12.10 70.04
CA TYR A 5 33.50 -11.33 69.36
C TYR A 5 33.49 -11.70 67.85
N LYS A 6 32.35 -12.18 67.40
CA LYS A 6 32.08 -12.31 65.93
C LYS A 6 31.53 -10.99 65.43
N LEU A 7 32.27 -10.33 64.53
CA LEU A 7 31.71 -9.26 63.69
C LEU A 7 30.99 -9.92 62.52
N THR A 8 29.70 -9.63 62.39
CA THR A 8 28.90 -9.94 61.20
C THR A 8 28.93 -8.73 60.28
N ALA A 9 29.58 -8.81 59.12
CA ALA A 9 29.53 -7.80 58.07
C ALA A 9 28.24 -7.98 57.27
N LEU A 10 27.37 -6.97 57.32
CA LEU A 10 26.14 -6.90 56.53
C LEU A 10 26.49 -6.25 55.21
N SER A 11 26.57 -7.05 54.12
CA SER A 11 26.78 -6.57 52.75
C SER A 11 25.44 -6.05 52.20
N LEU A 12 25.27 -4.74 52.06
CA LEU A 12 24.19 -4.17 51.27
C LEU A 12 24.50 -4.37 49.79
N LEU A 13 23.82 -5.26 49.13
CA LEU A 13 23.72 -5.31 47.67
C LEU A 13 22.73 -4.24 47.21
N ILE A 14 23.24 -3.13 46.71
CA ILE A 14 22.46 -2.16 45.96
C ILE A 14 22.36 -2.73 44.53
N SER A 15 21.24 -3.37 44.19
CA SER A 15 20.86 -3.67 42.83
C SER A 15 20.41 -2.38 42.15
N ALA A 16 21.30 -1.75 41.38
CA ALA A 16 20.92 -0.75 40.41
C ALA A 16 20.12 -1.44 39.30
N ALA A 17 18.80 -1.35 39.37
CA ALA A 17 17.94 -1.62 38.25
C ALA A 17 18.20 -0.50 37.21
N ALA A 18 19.02 -0.79 36.20
CA ALA A 18 19.08 0.01 35.01
C ALA A 18 17.72 -0.13 34.32
N ALA A 19 16.84 0.85 34.50
CA ALA A 19 15.69 1.03 33.65
C ALA A 19 16.23 1.33 32.25
N SER A 20 16.23 0.35 31.38
CA SER A 20 16.37 0.58 29.94
C SER A 20 15.12 1.41 29.56
N GLN A 21 15.27 2.70 29.40
CA GLN A 21 14.30 3.50 28.66
C GLN A 21 14.31 2.89 27.24
N SER A 22 13.28 2.13 26.91
CA SER A 22 13.00 1.85 25.51
C SER A 22 12.80 3.21 24.85
N LEU A 23 13.69 3.59 23.95
CA LEU A 23 13.47 4.75 23.08
C LEU A 23 12.10 4.50 22.41
N ALA A 24 11.22 5.50 22.48
CA ALA A 24 9.94 5.42 21.79
C ALA A 24 10.21 5.14 20.30
N PHE A 25 9.42 4.26 19.71
CA PHE A 25 9.50 3.97 18.28
C PHE A 25 9.16 5.22 17.47
N ASP A 26 10.04 5.62 16.57
CA ASP A 26 9.84 6.75 15.66
C ASP A 26 9.76 6.24 14.22
N PRO A 27 8.55 6.18 13.62
CA PRO A 27 8.36 5.67 12.25
C PRO A 27 9.03 6.55 11.20
N VAL A 28 9.15 7.86 11.46
CA VAL A 28 9.81 8.80 10.55
C VAL A 28 11.31 8.54 10.52
N ALA A 29 11.93 8.31 11.69
CA ALA A 29 13.35 7.99 11.79
C ALA A 29 13.67 6.64 11.13
N GLU A 30 12.79 5.63 11.25
CA GLU A 30 12.97 4.33 10.58
C GLU A 30 12.83 4.47 9.06
N ALA A 31 11.84 5.22 8.56
CA ALA A 31 11.70 5.51 7.13
C ALA A 31 12.92 6.27 6.58
N ALA A 32 13.38 7.30 7.28
CA ALA A 32 14.56 8.08 6.90
C ALA A 32 15.84 7.25 6.85
N LYS A 33 15.99 6.29 7.76
CA LYS A 33 17.12 5.34 7.75
C LYS A 33 17.10 4.43 6.51
N HIS A 34 15.92 3.99 6.08
CA HIS A 34 15.79 3.23 4.83
C HIS A 34 16.12 4.12 3.62
N ILE A 35 15.53 5.31 3.49
CA ILE A 35 15.81 6.27 2.41
C ILE A 35 17.32 6.61 2.35
N ALA A 36 17.98 6.77 3.50
CA ALA A 36 19.42 7.03 3.53
C ALA A 36 20.30 5.89 2.99
N SER A 37 19.75 4.68 2.85
CA SER A 37 20.44 3.54 2.22
C SER A 37 20.22 3.44 0.71
N MET A 38 19.33 4.28 0.16
CA MET A 38 19.00 4.35 -1.26
C MET A 38 19.82 5.41 -1.96
N GLY A 39 19.95 5.32 -3.28
CA GLY A 39 20.58 6.32 -4.13
C GLY A 39 19.69 7.52 -4.44
N VAL A 40 18.94 8.04 -3.46
CA VAL A 40 17.98 9.14 -3.61
C VAL A 40 18.24 10.24 -2.58
N GLY A 41 17.58 11.39 -2.73
CA GLY A 41 17.63 12.49 -1.77
C GLY A 41 17.06 12.12 -0.41
N LYS A 42 17.59 12.69 0.66
CA LYS A 42 17.19 12.35 2.04
C LYS A 42 15.73 12.70 2.38
N LYS A 43 15.15 13.65 1.67
CA LYS A 43 13.76 14.10 1.83
C LYS A 43 12.88 13.65 0.66
N ASP A 44 13.39 12.76 -0.20
CA ASP A 44 12.61 12.18 -1.29
C ASP A 44 11.52 11.24 -0.76
N TRP A 45 10.53 10.98 -1.61
CA TRP A 45 9.46 10.00 -1.40
C TRP A 45 9.55 8.91 -2.48
N PRO A 46 10.49 7.95 -2.35
CA PRO A 46 10.92 7.12 -3.47
C PRO A 46 10.03 5.92 -3.77
N GLN A 47 8.97 5.69 -2.99
CA GLN A 47 8.05 4.58 -3.17
C GLN A 47 6.71 4.84 -2.46
N TRP A 48 5.70 4.06 -2.77
CA TRP A 48 4.43 4.04 -2.03
C TRP A 48 4.67 3.82 -0.53
N GLY A 49 4.05 4.66 0.30
CA GLY A 49 4.25 4.64 1.75
C GLY A 49 5.63 5.13 2.21
N GLY A 50 6.44 5.75 1.32
CA GLY A 50 7.75 6.34 1.60
C GLY A 50 8.84 5.33 1.93
N SER A 51 8.50 4.18 2.48
CA SER A 51 9.43 3.12 2.90
C SER A 51 8.80 1.73 2.76
N PRO A 52 9.58 0.64 2.86
CA PRO A 52 9.04 -0.71 2.80
C PRO A 52 8.05 -1.06 3.92
N SER A 53 8.07 -0.34 5.04
CA SER A 53 7.08 -0.49 6.12
C SER A 53 5.69 0.03 5.76
N ARG A 54 5.58 0.84 4.69
CA ARG A 54 4.36 1.39 4.12
C ARG A 54 3.59 2.38 5.01
N ASN A 55 4.21 2.88 6.06
CA ASN A 55 3.59 3.84 6.95
C ASN A 55 3.74 5.27 6.39
N ASN A 56 2.64 5.87 5.94
CA ASN A 56 2.60 7.19 5.31
C ASN A 56 2.90 8.33 6.31
N THR A 57 4.12 8.40 6.79
CA THR A 57 4.57 9.43 7.73
C THR A 57 5.87 10.06 7.24
N VAL A 58 5.93 11.39 7.26
CA VAL A 58 7.12 12.16 6.87
C VAL A 58 7.59 13.04 8.01
N GLN A 59 8.82 13.53 7.89
CA GLN A 59 9.37 14.53 8.78
C GLN A 59 8.51 15.79 8.78
N ASP A 60 8.60 16.57 9.84
CA ASP A 60 7.99 17.89 9.90
C ASP A 60 8.57 18.74 8.75
N ALA A 61 7.66 19.26 7.92
CA ALA A 61 7.97 20.08 6.76
C ALA A 61 7.07 21.32 6.80
N ASP A 62 7.53 22.43 6.26
CA ASP A 62 6.76 23.66 6.18
C ASP A 62 5.75 23.60 5.02
N ILE A 63 4.73 22.76 5.21
CA ILE A 63 3.65 22.56 4.25
C ILE A 63 2.50 23.49 4.60
N PRO A 64 1.98 24.28 3.62
CA PRO A 64 0.85 25.16 3.86
C PRO A 64 -0.41 24.38 4.24
N ILE A 65 -1.23 25.00 5.06
CA ILE A 65 -2.60 24.54 5.39
C ILE A 65 -3.67 25.30 4.61
N GLU A 66 -3.26 26.17 3.72
CA GLU A 66 -4.10 26.97 2.83
C GLU A 66 -3.44 27.07 1.45
N TRP A 67 -4.15 26.76 0.42
CA TRP A 67 -3.78 27.01 -0.98
C TRP A 67 -5.04 27.18 -1.83
N ASP A 68 -4.88 27.76 -2.99
CA ASP A 68 -5.98 27.88 -3.95
C ASP A 68 -5.46 27.57 -5.36
N VAL A 69 -5.93 26.46 -5.91
CA VAL A 69 -5.54 25.99 -7.25
C VAL A 69 -6.02 26.93 -8.36
N LYS A 70 -7.11 27.67 -8.14
CA LYS A 70 -7.67 28.62 -9.13
C LYS A 70 -6.87 29.91 -9.20
N SER A 71 -6.48 30.47 -8.07
CA SER A 71 -5.66 31.69 -8.03
C SER A 71 -4.16 31.41 -8.09
N GLY A 72 -3.73 30.16 -7.89
CA GLY A 72 -2.33 29.75 -7.82
C GLY A 72 -1.64 30.11 -6.50
N GLN A 73 -2.37 30.53 -5.46
CA GLN A 73 -1.81 30.81 -4.14
C GLN A 73 -1.21 29.52 -3.53
N ASN A 74 0.04 29.60 -3.09
CA ASN A 74 0.83 28.47 -2.56
C ASN A 74 1.03 27.31 -3.55
N VAL A 75 0.73 27.48 -4.83
CA VAL A 75 0.99 26.51 -5.91
C VAL A 75 2.29 26.89 -6.61
N VAL A 76 3.27 25.98 -6.63
CA VAL A 76 4.54 26.16 -7.36
C VAL A 76 4.29 25.99 -8.85
N TRP A 77 3.67 24.87 -9.20
CA TRP A 77 3.28 24.52 -10.56
C TRP A 77 2.15 23.48 -10.55
N SER A 78 1.50 23.35 -11.69
CA SER A 78 0.60 22.23 -11.96
C SER A 78 0.84 21.68 -13.35
N ALA A 79 0.76 20.36 -13.50
CA ALA A 79 0.92 19.66 -14.77
C ALA A 79 -0.32 18.81 -15.07
N PRO A 80 -0.86 18.84 -16.31
CA PRO A 80 -1.95 17.96 -16.68
C PRO A 80 -1.50 16.50 -16.65
N LEU A 81 -2.39 15.61 -16.23
CA LEU A 81 -2.25 14.15 -16.26
C LEU A 81 -3.17 13.56 -17.33
N GLY A 82 -3.46 12.29 -17.28
CA GLY A 82 -4.47 11.66 -18.10
C GLY A 82 -5.90 12.10 -17.74
N SER A 83 -6.90 11.40 -18.27
CA SER A 83 -8.31 11.63 -17.92
C SER A 83 -8.70 11.00 -16.58
N GLU A 84 -7.94 9.99 -16.13
CA GLU A 84 -8.07 9.31 -14.84
C GLU A 84 -6.69 9.04 -14.24
N THR A 85 -6.54 9.26 -12.93
CA THR A 85 -5.28 9.04 -12.23
C THR A 85 -5.52 8.41 -10.86
N TYR A 86 -5.06 7.17 -10.71
CA TYR A 86 -5.04 6.42 -9.45
C TYR A 86 -3.61 6.17 -8.95
N GLY A 87 -2.61 6.37 -9.80
CA GLY A 87 -1.20 6.18 -9.45
C GLY A 87 -0.73 7.25 -8.47
N ASN A 88 -0.26 6.83 -7.29
CA ASN A 88 0.29 7.76 -6.30
C ASN A 88 1.61 8.37 -6.81
N PRO A 89 1.83 9.68 -6.64
CA PRO A 89 3.10 10.30 -7.01
C PRO A 89 4.28 9.71 -6.23
N VAL A 90 5.42 9.61 -6.91
CA VAL A 90 6.72 9.26 -6.33
C VAL A 90 7.70 10.35 -6.71
N VAL A 91 8.49 10.81 -5.74
CA VAL A 91 9.45 11.91 -5.92
C VAL A 91 10.84 11.42 -5.57
N ALA A 92 11.74 11.48 -6.52
CA ALA A 92 13.13 11.08 -6.30
C ALA A 92 14.08 11.77 -7.29
N ASN A 93 15.25 12.18 -6.79
CA ASN A 93 16.34 12.73 -7.59
C ASN A 93 15.93 13.88 -8.52
N GLY A 94 15.07 14.78 -8.01
CA GLY A 94 14.58 15.95 -8.76
C GLY A 94 13.52 15.65 -9.81
N LYS A 95 12.88 14.49 -9.76
CA LYS A 95 11.82 14.05 -10.67
C LYS A 95 10.57 13.61 -9.92
N VAL A 96 9.43 13.76 -10.58
CA VAL A 96 8.13 13.27 -10.09
C VAL A 96 7.57 12.28 -11.10
N PHE A 97 7.24 11.08 -10.64
CA PHE A 97 6.72 9.98 -11.43
C PHE A 97 5.28 9.70 -11.03
N VAL A 98 4.37 9.62 -12.01
CA VAL A 98 2.94 9.36 -11.75
C VAL A 98 2.39 8.38 -12.78
N GLY A 99 1.73 7.33 -12.29
CA GLY A 99 0.94 6.42 -13.14
C GLY A 99 -0.41 7.04 -13.51
N THR A 100 -0.78 7.01 -14.78
CA THR A 100 -2.02 7.58 -15.33
C THR A 100 -2.35 6.92 -16.68
N ASN A 101 -3.30 7.47 -17.43
CA ASN A 101 -3.57 7.11 -18.82
C ASN A 101 -3.05 8.18 -19.80
N ASN A 102 -3.23 7.95 -21.11
CA ASN A 102 -2.72 8.83 -22.16
C ASN A 102 -3.61 10.06 -22.46
N GLY A 103 -4.56 10.40 -21.61
CA GLY A 103 -5.56 11.45 -21.90
C GLY A 103 -4.99 12.84 -22.21
N ASN A 104 -3.75 13.14 -21.82
CA ASN A 104 -3.07 14.38 -22.18
C ASN A 104 -2.26 14.30 -23.49
N GLY A 105 -1.84 13.11 -23.94
CA GLY A 105 -1.11 12.92 -25.20
C GLY A 105 0.26 13.57 -25.26
N TYR A 106 1.09 13.38 -24.22
CA TYR A 106 2.44 13.96 -24.13
C TYR A 106 3.36 13.49 -25.25
N VAL A 107 3.28 12.21 -25.61
CA VAL A 107 4.10 11.61 -26.67
C VAL A 107 3.39 11.75 -28.01
N SER A 108 4.00 12.47 -28.94
CA SER A 108 3.37 12.90 -30.19
C SER A 108 2.89 11.75 -31.12
N ARG A 109 3.51 10.57 -31.03
CA ARG A 109 3.09 9.39 -31.80
C ARG A 109 1.77 8.79 -31.30
N PHE A 110 1.31 9.17 -30.10
CA PHE A 110 0.05 8.71 -29.54
C PHE A 110 -0.91 9.89 -29.32
N PRO A 111 -1.99 10.01 -30.13
CA PRO A 111 -3.00 11.03 -29.87
C PRO A 111 -3.66 10.78 -28.50
N ASN A 112 -4.10 11.83 -27.85
CA ASN A 112 -4.78 11.77 -26.54
C ASN A 112 -6.08 10.97 -26.53
N THR A 113 -6.63 10.65 -27.71
CA THR A 113 -7.80 9.78 -27.88
C THR A 113 -7.45 8.29 -27.86
N LYS A 114 -6.16 7.94 -27.85
CA LYS A 114 -5.73 6.55 -27.75
C LYS A 114 -5.60 6.17 -26.30
N ASP A 115 -6.43 5.24 -25.83
CA ASP A 115 -6.33 4.68 -24.48
C ASP A 115 -5.05 3.86 -24.33
N LEU A 116 -4.19 4.27 -23.41
CA LEU A 116 -2.92 3.63 -23.06
C LEU A 116 -2.71 3.75 -21.54
N GLY A 117 -2.00 2.79 -20.97
CA GLY A 117 -1.37 3.00 -19.67
C GLY A 117 -0.11 3.85 -19.83
N ALA A 118 0.09 4.83 -18.95
CA ALA A 118 1.22 5.73 -18.97
C ALA A 118 1.86 5.87 -17.59
N LEU A 119 3.17 5.73 -17.50
CA LEU A 119 3.95 6.29 -16.41
C LEU A 119 4.59 7.57 -16.95
N VAL A 120 4.28 8.72 -16.36
CA VAL A 120 4.82 10.02 -16.77
C VAL A 120 5.83 10.54 -15.77
N CYS A 121 6.88 11.18 -16.29
CA CYS A 121 7.96 11.79 -15.54
C CYS A 121 7.97 13.31 -15.76
N PHE A 122 8.01 14.06 -14.65
CA PHE A 122 8.14 15.51 -14.64
C PHE A 122 9.39 15.96 -13.89
N ASP A 123 9.93 17.09 -14.26
CA ASP A 123 10.92 17.81 -13.46
C ASP A 123 10.27 18.30 -12.15
N GLU A 124 10.85 17.99 -11.01
CA GLU A 124 10.31 18.34 -9.69
C GLU A 124 10.20 19.85 -9.48
N LYS A 125 11.13 20.62 -10.06
CA LYS A 125 11.27 22.05 -9.80
C LYS A 125 10.17 22.88 -10.46
N ASP A 126 9.81 22.53 -11.69
CA ASP A 126 8.93 23.39 -12.52
C ASP A 126 7.77 22.63 -13.19
N GLY A 127 7.65 21.31 -12.97
CA GLY A 127 6.58 20.47 -13.52
C GLY A 127 6.69 20.23 -15.01
N LYS A 128 7.85 20.51 -15.62
CA LYS A 128 8.06 20.26 -17.04
C LYS A 128 8.04 18.75 -17.31
N PHE A 129 7.24 18.35 -18.31
CA PHE A 129 7.25 16.98 -18.80
C PHE A 129 8.64 16.60 -19.33
N LEU A 130 9.14 15.43 -18.91
CA LEU A 130 10.42 14.89 -19.34
C LEU A 130 10.22 13.72 -20.31
N TRP A 131 9.58 12.65 -19.86
CA TRP A 131 9.33 11.47 -20.67
C TRP A 131 8.10 10.67 -20.19
N GLN A 132 7.61 9.77 -21.03
CA GLN A 132 6.51 8.86 -20.75
C GLN A 132 6.86 7.42 -21.15
N HIS A 133 6.58 6.45 -20.28
CA HIS A 133 6.51 5.03 -20.67
C HIS A 133 5.08 4.69 -21.07
N SER A 134 4.88 4.41 -22.35
CA SER A 134 3.56 4.20 -22.95
C SER A 134 3.27 2.73 -23.14
N ASN A 135 2.15 2.23 -22.64
CA ASN A 135 1.75 0.83 -22.67
C ASN A 135 0.39 0.67 -23.35
N GLU A 136 0.36 0.02 -24.52
CA GLU A 136 -0.89 -0.25 -25.23
C GLU A 136 -1.81 -1.15 -24.40
N LYS A 137 -3.13 -0.92 -24.53
CA LYS A 137 -4.14 -1.75 -23.87
C LYS A 137 -4.05 -3.20 -24.34
N LEU A 138 -4.35 -4.13 -23.44
CA LEU A 138 -4.40 -5.55 -23.79
C LEU A 138 -5.58 -5.85 -24.72
N PRO A 139 -5.39 -6.62 -25.79
CA PRO A 139 -6.46 -6.97 -26.72
C PRO A 139 -7.54 -7.89 -26.12
N THR A 140 -7.30 -8.42 -24.94
CA THR A 140 -8.22 -9.27 -24.17
C THR A 140 -9.36 -8.51 -23.50
N GLY A 141 -9.33 -7.18 -23.55
CA GLY A 141 -10.40 -6.32 -23.04
C GLY A 141 -10.35 -6.07 -21.54
N ARG A 142 -11.47 -5.53 -21.03
CA ARG A 142 -11.56 -4.95 -19.67
C ARG A 142 -11.27 -5.93 -18.54
N VAL A 143 -11.50 -7.22 -18.73
CA VAL A 143 -11.21 -8.22 -17.70
C VAL A 143 -9.74 -8.23 -17.26
N HIS A 144 -8.82 -7.90 -18.18
CA HIS A 144 -7.39 -7.83 -17.87
C HIS A 144 -6.85 -6.41 -17.81
N ASP A 145 -7.52 -5.44 -18.45
CA ASP A 145 -7.00 -4.09 -18.60
C ASP A 145 -8.17 -3.09 -18.74
N TRP A 146 -8.60 -2.55 -17.59
CA TRP A 146 -9.78 -1.71 -17.54
C TRP A 146 -9.64 -0.48 -18.42
N PRO A 147 -10.65 -0.13 -19.24
CA PRO A 147 -10.62 1.03 -20.10
C PRO A 147 -10.39 2.33 -19.34
N ASP A 148 -9.59 3.22 -19.91
CA ASP A 148 -9.29 4.57 -19.46
C ASP A 148 -8.63 4.69 -18.06
N GLN A 149 -8.36 3.59 -17.36
CA GLN A 149 -7.72 3.61 -16.04
C GLN A 149 -6.20 3.88 -16.11
N GLY A 150 -5.53 3.30 -17.09
CA GLY A 150 -4.09 3.46 -17.27
C GLY A 150 -3.26 2.68 -16.23
N VAL A 151 -2.16 3.27 -15.75
CA VAL A 151 -1.27 2.71 -14.73
C VAL A 151 -1.70 3.18 -13.36
N CYS A 152 -2.11 2.25 -12.48
CA CYS A 152 -2.52 2.56 -11.10
C CYS A 152 -1.39 2.32 -10.07
N ALA A 153 -0.34 1.58 -10.43
CA ALA A 153 0.79 1.30 -9.56
C ALA A 153 1.70 2.53 -9.38
N ALA A 154 2.15 2.77 -8.16
CA ALA A 154 3.25 3.69 -7.90
C ALA A 154 4.60 2.99 -8.15
N PRO A 155 5.58 3.65 -8.77
CA PRO A 155 6.93 3.08 -8.93
C PRO A 155 7.68 3.07 -7.59
N VAL A 156 8.80 2.33 -7.57
CA VAL A 156 9.84 2.45 -6.57
C VAL A 156 11.15 2.86 -7.25
N VAL A 157 11.86 3.83 -6.69
CA VAL A 157 13.07 4.44 -7.26
C VAL A 157 14.28 4.18 -6.37
N ASP A 158 15.42 3.82 -6.96
CA ASP A 158 16.72 3.75 -6.29
C ASP A 158 17.84 4.13 -7.27
N GLY A 159 18.57 5.20 -6.98
CA GLY A 159 19.58 5.73 -7.88
C GLY A 159 19.00 6.21 -9.20
N ASP A 160 19.53 5.68 -10.28
CA ASP A 160 19.13 5.93 -11.66
C ASP A 160 18.10 4.91 -12.19
N ARG A 161 17.56 4.05 -11.34
CA ARG A 161 16.60 3.00 -11.71
C ARG A 161 15.26 3.17 -11.01
N LEU A 162 14.19 2.83 -11.72
CA LEU A 162 12.86 2.67 -11.17
C LEU A 162 12.22 1.36 -11.60
N TRP A 163 11.35 0.81 -10.76
CA TRP A 163 10.59 -0.41 -11.04
C TRP A 163 9.11 -0.15 -10.78
N TYR A 164 8.26 -0.64 -11.69
CA TYR A 164 6.82 -0.60 -11.50
C TYR A 164 6.12 -1.71 -12.29
N ILE A 165 4.81 -1.85 -12.12
CA ILE A 165 3.98 -2.78 -12.90
C ILE A 165 3.13 -1.99 -13.89
N THR A 166 3.18 -2.36 -15.16
CA THR A 166 2.36 -1.77 -16.21
C THR A 166 0.90 -2.26 -16.12
N ASN A 167 -0.03 -1.56 -16.78
CA ASN A 167 -1.42 -2.03 -16.95
C ASN A 167 -1.49 -3.42 -17.61
N ARG A 168 -0.43 -3.86 -18.29
CA ARG A 168 -0.33 -5.15 -19.02
C ARG A 168 0.15 -6.30 -18.13
N GLY A 169 0.37 -6.07 -16.81
CA GLY A 169 0.95 -7.07 -15.92
C GLY A 169 2.42 -7.38 -16.21
N GLU A 170 3.16 -6.38 -16.65
CA GLU A 170 4.59 -6.45 -16.87
C GLU A 170 5.32 -5.73 -15.74
N VAL A 171 6.26 -6.42 -15.09
CA VAL A 171 7.22 -5.79 -14.18
C VAL A 171 8.34 -5.22 -15.05
N VAL A 172 8.59 -3.93 -14.95
CA VAL A 172 9.61 -3.26 -15.76
C VAL A 172 10.60 -2.51 -14.87
N CYS A 173 11.84 -2.45 -15.33
CA CYS A 173 12.88 -1.56 -14.83
C CYS A 173 13.14 -0.51 -15.91
N LEU A 174 13.08 0.76 -15.53
CA LEU A 174 13.40 1.88 -16.41
C LEU A 174 14.59 2.66 -15.88
N ASP A 175 15.30 3.33 -16.77
CA ASP A 175 16.20 4.41 -16.41
C ASP A 175 15.41 5.68 -16.03
N THR A 176 15.78 6.35 -14.95
CA THR A 176 15.07 7.54 -14.47
C THR A 176 15.29 8.78 -15.33
N GLU A 177 16.40 8.82 -16.09
CA GLU A 177 16.69 9.90 -17.03
C GLU A 177 15.97 9.72 -18.39
N GLY A 178 15.46 8.51 -18.69
CA GLY A 178 15.04 8.16 -20.04
C GLY A 178 16.22 8.35 -21.00
N PHE A 179 15.98 8.85 -22.21
CA PHE A 179 17.06 9.11 -23.18
C PHE A 179 17.72 10.51 -23.04
N HIS A 180 17.49 11.23 -21.93
CA HIS A 180 18.07 12.57 -21.74
C HIS A 180 19.57 12.55 -21.46
N ASP A 181 20.13 11.48 -20.96
CA ASP A 181 21.57 11.31 -20.75
C ASP A 181 22.33 10.83 -22.01
N GLY A 182 21.57 10.48 -23.06
CA GLY A 182 22.12 10.02 -24.36
C GLY A 182 22.60 8.57 -24.35
N GLN A 183 22.19 7.77 -23.34
CA GLN A 183 22.45 6.33 -23.25
C GLN A 183 21.17 5.55 -23.54
N ASN A 184 21.31 4.28 -23.88
CA ASN A 184 20.25 3.28 -23.96
C ASN A 184 20.73 2.12 -23.09
N ASP A 185 20.14 2.02 -21.89
CA ASP A 185 20.65 1.24 -20.80
C ASP A 185 20.15 -0.21 -20.76
N GLY A 186 20.95 -1.06 -20.17
CA GLY A 186 20.58 -2.43 -19.80
C GLY A 186 20.68 -3.46 -20.89
N PRO A 187 20.16 -4.68 -20.65
CA PRO A 187 20.15 -5.74 -21.64
C PRO A 187 19.10 -5.54 -22.73
N PHE A 188 18.02 -4.79 -22.45
CA PHE A 188 17.04 -4.38 -23.45
C PHE A 188 17.52 -3.07 -24.06
N ASN A 189 17.89 -3.06 -25.33
CA ASN A 189 18.42 -1.93 -26.07
C ASN A 189 17.95 -1.97 -27.53
N THR A 190 16.71 -2.33 -27.73
CA THR A 190 16.10 -2.49 -29.05
C THR A 190 14.76 -1.75 -29.13
N GLU A 191 14.62 -0.65 -28.43
CA GLU A 191 13.48 0.24 -28.48
C GLU A 191 13.26 0.74 -29.91
N ALA A 192 12.01 0.76 -30.32
CA ALA A 192 11.66 1.27 -31.64
C ALA A 192 11.78 2.80 -31.73
N TYR A 193 11.80 3.47 -30.59
CA TYR A 193 11.85 4.93 -30.44
C TYR A 193 12.75 5.29 -29.27
N GLU A 194 13.76 6.11 -29.54
CA GLU A 194 14.74 6.62 -28.56
C GLU A 194 14.65 8.16 -28.48
N ASN A 195 13.43 8.69 -28.55
CA ASN A 195 13.21 10.13 -28.45
C ASN A 195 13.27 10.58 -26.98
N LEU A 196 13.56 11.85 -26.73
CA LEU A 196 13.65 12.41 -25.37
C LEU A 196 12.30 12.37 -24.62
N ASP A 197 11.18 12.26 -25.31
CA ASP A 197 9.85 12.14 -24.71
C ASP A 197 9.42 10.68 -24.40
N GLU A 198 10.31 9.70 -24.66
CA GLU A 198 10.11 8.27 -24.38
C GLU A 198 10.96 7.81 -23.18
N ALA A 199 10.51 6.77 -22.52
CA ALA A 199 11.28 6.12 -21.45
C ALA A 199 12.30 5.14 -21.99
N ASP A 200 13.43 5.01 -21.32
CA ASP A 200 14.45 3.97 -21.56
C ASP A 200 14.14 2.73 -20.70
N VAL A 201 13.97 1.57 -21.35
CA VAL A 201 13.61 0.30 -20.70
C VAL A 201 14.85 -0.55 -20.47
N VAL A 202 15.26 -0.72 -19.24
CA VAL A 202 16.40 -1.56 -18.85
C VAL A 202 16.09 -3.05 -18.98
N TRP A 203 14.94 -3.49 -18.49
CA TRP A 203 14.40 -4.83 -18.65
C TRP A 203 12.88 -4.87 -18.41
N SER A 204 12.23 -5.90 -18.96
CA SER A 204 10.80 -6.16 -18.79
C SER A 204 10.53 -7.64 -18.56
N PHE A 205 9.58 -7.96 -17.69
CA PHE A 205 9.12 -9.31 -17.37
C PHE A 205 7.59 -9.38 -17.42
N ASN A 206 7.04 -10.10 -18.38
CA ASN A 206 5.59 -10.23 -18.56
C ASN A 206 5.06 -11.42 -17.74
N MET A 207 4.34 -11.12 -16.65
CA MET A 207 3.81 -12.14 -15.74
C MET A 207 2.73 -13.01 -16.36
N MET A 208 1.91 -12.48 -17.28
CA MET A 208 0.85 -13.25 -17.94
C MET A 208 1.44 -14.34 -18.83
N SER A 209 2.45 -14.02 -19.64
CA SER A 209 3.06 -14.97 -20.58
C SER A 209 4.08 -15.90 -19.92
N GLN A 210 4.83 -15.42 -18.92
CA GLN A 210 5.94 -16.18 -18.32
C GLN A 210 5.55 -16.97 -17.07
N LEU A 211 4.52 -16.50 -16.31
CA LEU A 211 4.02 -17.19 -15.13
C LEU A 211 2.60 -17.74 -15.29
N GLY A 212 1.96 -17.49 -16.43
CA GLY A 212 0.59 -17.94 -16.71
C GLY A 212 -0.48 -17.20 -15.89
N VAL A 213 -0.17 -16.02 -15.38
CA VAL A 213 -1.11 -15.18 -14.63
C VAL A 213 -2.27 -14.72 -15.51
N SER A 214 -3.47 -14.63 -14.94
CA SER A 214 -4.62 -13.96 -15.52
C SER A 214 -4.98 -12.81 -14.58
N GLN A 215 -4.42 -11.61 -14.82
CA GLN A 215 -4.75 -10.46 -13.99
C GLN A 215 -6.24 -10.09 -14.13
N HIS A 216 -6.84 -9.56 -13.07
CA HIS A 216 -8.22 -9.06 -13.10
C HIS A 216 -8.22 -7.54 -13.01
N ASN A 217 -8.93 -6.88 -13.91
CA ASN A 217 -9.03 -5.42 -14.06
C ASN A 217 -7.69 -4.69 -14.30
N MET A 218 -6.60 -5.27 -14.10
CA MET A 218 -5.18 -4.96 -14.19
C MET A 218 -4.44 -5.29 -12.89
N CYS A 219 -3.12 -5.31 -12.95
CA CYS A 219 -2.28 -5.33 -11.76
C CYS A 219 -1.98 -3.90 -11.31
N SER A 220 -2.30 -3.56 -10.05
CA SER A 220 -2.10 -2.23 -9.47
C SER A 220 -1.15 -2.23 -8.27
N CYS A 221 -0.47 -3.35 -8.01
CA CYS A 221 0.47 -3.50 -6.91
C CYS A 221 1.63 -2.49 -7.04
N SER A 222 1.86 -1.69 -5.99
CA SER A 222 3.05 -0.87 -5.86
C SER A 222 4.18 -1.67 -5.23
N LEU A 223 5.24 -1.86 -5.99
CA LEU A 223 6.39 -2.70 -5.61
C LEU A 223 7.14 -2.17 -4.40
N THR A 224 7.85 -3.06 -3.70
CA THR A 224 8.90 -2.69 -2.76
C THR A 224 10.11 -3.60 -2.93
N TYR A 225 11.27 -3.15 -2.49
CA TYR A 225 12.49 -3.93 -2.52
C TYR A 225 13.28 -3.82 -1.22
N VAL A 226 14.18 -4.78 -1.01
CA VAL A 226 15.24 -4.71 -0.02
C VAL A 226 16.50 -5.41 -0.57
N GLY A 227 17.63 -4.72 -0.55
CA GLY A 227 18.83 -5.22 -1.27
C GLY A 227 18.50 -5.48 -2.75
N ASP A 228 18.73 -6.69 -3.23
CA ASP A 228 18.40 -7.09 -4.60
C ASP A 228 17.03 -7.78 -4.74
N LEU A 229 16.26 -7.92 -3.67
CA LEU A 229 14.96 -8.57 -3.66
C LEU A 229 13.84 -7.59 -3.99
N LEU A 230 13.09 -7.82 -5.05
CA LEU A 230 11.91 -7.07 -5.46
C LEU A 230 10.65 -7.91 -5.25
N PHE A 231 9.66 -7.37 -4.56
CA PHE A 231 8.44 -8.09 -4.18
C PHE A 231 7.23 -7.60 -4.98
N VAL A 232 6.47 -8.56 -5.50
CA VAL A 232 5.41 -8.36 -6.49
C VAL A 232 4.17 -9.17 -6.12
N SER A 233 2.99 -8.55 -6.14
CA SER A 233 1.70 -9.22 -6.22
C SER A 233 1.25 -9.22 -7.68
N THR A 234 0.79 -10.38 -8.19
CA THR A 234 0.64 -10.57 -9.65
C THR A 234 -0.68 -10.06 -10.23
N GLY A 235 -1.65 -9.70 -9.39
CA GLY A 235 -2.99 -9.34 -9.85
C GLY A 235 -3.82 -10.52 -10.35
N ASN A 236 -3.35 -11.78 -10.19
CA ASN A 236 -4.09 -12.98 -10.64
C ASN A 236 -5.49 -13.00 -10.01
N GLY A 237 -6.53 -13.14 -10.80
CA GLY A 237 -7.90 -13.03 -10.33
C GLY A 237 -8.94 -13.74 -11.18
N VAL A 238 -10.20 -13.40 -10.95
CA VAL A 238 -11.37 -14.03 -11.57
C VAL A 238 -11.55 -13.63 -13.05
N ASP A 239 -12.46 -14.33 -13.72
CA ASP A 239 -12.94 -13.98 -15.06
C ASP A 239 -13.85 -12.73 -15.03
N GLU A 240 -14.24 -12.24 -16.21
CA GLU A 240 -15.13 -11.08 -16.34
C GLU A 240 -16.49 -11.28 -15.66
N GLY A 241 -16.94 -12.53 -15.53
CA GLY A 241 -18.20 -12.89 -14.86
C GLY A 241 -18.09 -12.97 -13.34
N HIS A 242 -16.90 -12.79 -12.77
CA HIS A 242 -16.59 -12.91 -11.33
C HIS A 242 -16.92 -14.29 -10.73
N ILE A 243 -17.02 -15.32 -11.56
CA ILE A 243 -17.43 -16.67 -11.17
C ILE A 243 -16.25 -17.61 -11.03
N THR A 244 -15.42 -17.68 -12.07
CA THR A 244 -14.33 -18.65 -12.16
C THR A 244 -12.97 -17.98 -11.99
N LEU A 245 -11.99 -18.74 -11.56
CA LEU A 245 -10.60 -18.33 -11.48
C LEU A 245 -9.83 -19.06 -12.61
N PRO A 246 -9.59 -18.40 -13.76
CA PRO A 246 -9.07 -19.06 -14.95
C PRO A 246 -7.69 -19.69 -14.76
N LYS A 247 -6.89 -19.14 -13.85
CA LYS A 247 -5.50 -19.53 -13.57
C LYS A 247 -5.25 -19.74 -12.09
N SER A 248 -6.06 -20.59 -11.44
CA SER A 248 -5.95 -20.90 -10.01
C SER A 248 -4.56 -21.43 -9.59
N GLU A 249 -3.81 -22.03 -10.52
CA GLU A 249 -2.47 -22.56 -10.26
C GLU A 249 -1.34 -21.55 -10.52
N ALA A 250 -1.65 -20.37 -11.08
CA ALA A 250 -0.65 -19.33 -11.30
C ALA A 250 -0.23 -18.66 -9.98
N PRO A 251 1.02 -18.22 -9.84
CA PRO A 251 1.48 -17.59 -8.60
C PRO A 251 0.74 -16.29 -8.31
N SER A 252 0.46 -16.08 -7.03
CA SER A 252 -0.09 -14.85 -6.48
C SER A 252 1.00 -13.88 -6.07
N PHE A 253 2.12 -14.40 -5.54
CA PHE A 253 3.23 -13.63 -5.00
C PHE A 253 4.54 -14.05 -5.62
N VAL A 254 5.40 -13.08 -5.89
CA VAL A 254 6.68 -13.28 -6.57
C VAL A 254 7.76 -12.45 -5.89
N CYS A 255 8.94 -13.05 -5.74
CA CYS A 255 10.18 -12.32 -5.45
C CYS A 255 11.10 -12.42 -6.67
N MET A 256 11.63 -11.29 -7.08
CA MET A 256 12.51 -11.17 -8.24
C MET A 256 13.85 -10.54 -7.82
N ASN A 257 14.89 -10.79 -8.59
CA ASN A 257 16.10 -9.99 -8.53
C ASN A 257 15.84 -8.67 -9.28
N ARG A 258 15.91 -7.53 -8.58
CA ARG A 258 15.59 -6.23 -9.17
C ARG A 258 16.56 -5.76 -10.26
N GLN A 259 17.80 -6.28 -10.26
CA GLN A 259 18.81 -5.90 -11.26
C GLN A 259 18.59 -6.64 -12.59
N THR A 260 18.12 -7.89 -12.52
CA THR A 260 18.06 -8.77 -13.68
C THR A 260 16.65 -9.12 -14.14
N GLY A 261 15.63 -8.89 -13.31
CA GLY A 261 14.26 -9.36 -13.54
C GLY A 261 14.09 -10.89 -13.37
N GLU A 262 15.11 -11.61 -12.86
CA GLU A 262 15.02 -13.04 -12.60
C GLU A 262 14.09 -13.36 -11.44
N VAL A 263 13.19 -14.34 -11.63
CA VAL A 263 12.31 -14.83 -10.55
C VAL A 263 13.11 -15.71 -9.59
N LEU A 264 13.15 -15.32 -8.32
CA LEU A 264 13.89 -16.02 -7.26
C LEU A 264 13.01 -17.05 -6.55
N TRP A 265 11.76 -16.70 -6.25
CA TRP A 265 10.74 -17.60 -5.73
C TRP A 265 9.33 -17.10 -6.06
N THR A 266 8.39 -18.03 -6.06
CA THR A 266 6.96 -17.75 -6.24
C THR A 266 6.13 -18.49 -5.20
N ASP A 267 4.94 -17.97 -4.89
CA ASP A 267 3.95 -18.61 -4.03
C ASP A 267 2.53 -18.46 -4.58
N ASN A 268 1.71 -19.48 -4.37
CA ASN A 268 0.31 -19.53 -4.75
C ASN A 268 -0.59 -19.93 -3.57
N SER A 269 -0.32 -19.41 -2.38
CA SER A 269 -1.10 -19.76 -1.19
C SER A 269 -2.58 -19.39 -1.25
N PRO A 270 -3.01 -18.24 -1.83
CA PRO A 270 -4.42 -17.99 -2.11
C PRO A 270 -5.05 -19.02 -3.06
N GLY A 271 -4.34 -19.40 -4.12
CA GLY A 271 -4.74 -20.44 -5.07
C GLY A 271 -6.16 -20.28 -5.58
N ALA A 272 -6.95 -21.36 -5.51
CA ALA A 272 -8.34 -21.38 -5.94
C ALA A 272 -9.29 -20.59 -4.99
N ASN A 273 -8.79 -19.98 -3.92
CA ASN A 273 -9.60 -19.24 -2.95
C ASN A 273 -9.68 -17.74 -3.22
N VAL A 274 -8.97 -17.21 -4.23
CA VAL A 274 -9.09 -15.80 -4.64
C VAL A 274 -10.55 -15.47 -4.91
N LEU A 275 -11.04 -14.41 -4.26
CA LEU A 275 -12.44 -13.98 -4.33
C LEU A 275 -12.69 -13.16 -5.59
N HIS A 276 -11.84 -12.16 -5.85
CA HIS A 276 -11.97 -11.23 -6.96
C HIS A 276 -10.61 -11.00 -7.65
N GLY A 277 -9.79 -10.08 -7.16
CA GLY A 277 -8.44 -9.79 -7.64
C GLY A 277 -7.41 -9.74 -6.52
N GLN A 278 -6.17 -9.43 -6.85
CA GLN A 278 -5.08 -9.31 -5.89
C GLN A 278 -4.34 -7.99 -6.13
N TRP A 279 -4.75 -6.93 -5.44
CA TRP A 279 -4.29 -5.57 -5.68
C TRP A 279 -3.48 -4.97 -4.53
N SER A 280 -3.48 -5.64 -3.36
CA SER A 280 -2.69 -5.21 -2.19
C SER A 280 -1.19 -5.17 -2.52
N SER A 281 -0.52 -4.13 -2.06
CA SER A 281 0.93 -3.96 -2.21
C SER A 281 1.67 -4.65 -1.05
N PRO A 282 2.86 -5.24 -1.28
CA PRO A 282 3.63 -5.87 -0.21
C PRO A 282 4.26 -4.85 0.74
N ALA A 283 4.44 -5.26 2.00
CA ALA A 283 5.26 -4.57 3.00
C ALA A 283 6.44 -5.43 3.42
N TYR A 284 7.55 -4.81 3.82
CA TYR A 284 8.73 -5.50 4.31
C TYR A 284 9.24 -4.90 5.62
N GLY A 285 9.72 -5.77 6.52
CA GLY A 285 10.40 -5.37 7.75
C GLY A 285 11.14 -6.52 8.42
N THR A 286 12.09 -6.18 9.30
CA THR A 286 12.74 -7.15 10.19
C THR A 286 11.94 -7.26 11.48
N LEU A 287 11.12 -8.30 11.58
CA LEU A 287 10.12 -8.48 12.62
C LEU A 287 10.49 -9.69 13.50
N GLY A 288 10.66 -9.45 14.81
CA GLY A 288 11.17 -10.46 15.72
C GLY A 288 12.54 -11.02 15.33
N GLY A 289 13.39 -10.19 14.69
CA GLY A 289 14.72 -10.58 14.20
C GLY A 289 14.70 -11.40 12.90
N VAL A 290 13.57 -11.47 12.18
CA VAL A 290 13.42 -12.20 10.91
C VAL A 290 12.99 -11.23 9.81
N ASN A 291 13.66 -11.29 8.66
CA ASN A 291 13.29 -10.51 7.47
C ASN A 291 12.00 -11.09 6.88
N GLN A 292 10.91 -10.32 6.96
CA GLN A 292 9.60 -10.75 6.53
C GLN A 292 9.06 -9.85 5.43
N VAL A 293 8.55 -10.44 4.36
CA VAL A 293 7.69 -9.77 3.40
C VAL A 293 6.26 -10.22 3.63
N ILE A 294 5.32 -9.26 3.61
CA ILE A 294 3.92 -9.47 3.97
C ILE A 294 3.05 -9.07 2.78
N PHE A 295 2.17 -9.97 2.37
CA PHE A 295 1.26 -9.79 1.24
C PHE A 295 -0.20 -9.93 1.68
N GLY A 296 -1.06 -9.03 1.22
CA GLY A 296 -2.51 -9.20 1.29
C GLY A 296 -3.01 -10.09 0.16
N GLY A 297 -3.71 -11.15 0.51
CA GLY A 297 -4.25 -12.11 -0.47
C GLY A 297 -5.61 -11.72 -1.01
N GLY A 298 -5.87 -12.08 -2.26
CA GLY A 298 -7.18 -11.97 -2.90
C GLY A 298 -8.26 -12.87 -2.30
N ASP A 299 -7.91 -13.70 -1.35
CA ASP A 299 -8.79 -14.58 -0.55
C ASP A 299 -9.10 -14.03 0.84
N GLY A 300 -8.60 -12.81 1.16
CA GLY A 300 -8.79 -12.14 2.43
C GLY A 300 -7.86 -12.62 3.54
N TRP A 301 -6.83 -13.38 3.19
CA TRP A 301 -5.79 -13.79 4.13
C TRP A 301 -4.55 -12.91 3.96
N LEU A 302 -3.89 -12.62 5.07
CA LEU A 302 -2.57 -12.02 5.09
C LEU A 302 -1.52 -13.14 5.16
N TYR A 303 -0.47 -13.02 4.36
CA TYR A 303 0.60 -14.01 4.24
C TYR A 303 1.96 -13.38 4.50
N SER A 304 2.76 -14.01 5.34
CA SER A 304 4.15 -13.60 5.58
C SER A 304 5.12 -14.68 5.14
N PHE A 305 6.17 -14.24 4.44
CA PHE A 305 7.25 -15.11 3.98
C PHE A 305 8.60 -14.60 4.47
N LEU A 306 9.56 -15.53 4.60
CA LEU A 306 10.97 -15.19 4.69
C LEU A 306 11.36 -14.46 3.39
N ALA A 307 11.87 -13.25 3.49
CA ALA A 307 12.10 -12.39 2.33
C ALA A 307 12.99 -13.05 1.27
N GLU A 308 14.07 -13.68 1.71
CA GLU A 308 15.04 -14.37 0.85
C GLU A 308 14.52 -15.72 0.32
N GLY A 309 13.39 -16.23 0.86
CA GLY A 309 12.96 -17.59 0.64
C GLY A 309 13.89 -18.63 1.28
N GLU A 310 13.74 -19.88 0.90
CA GLU A 310 14.59 -20.98 1.34
C GLU A 310 14.84 -21.97 0.19
N ASN A 311 16.09 -22.16 -0.20
CA ASN A 311 16.48 -23.05 -1.31
C ASN A 311 15.77 -22.73 -2.65
N GLY A 312 15.61 -21.44 -2.99
CA GLY A 312 14.94 -20.95 -4.20
C GLY A 312 13.42 -21.16 -4.21
N LYS A 313 12.81 -21.29 -3.04
CA LYS A 313 11.36 -21.42 -2.87
C LYS A 313 10.85 -20.42 -1.84
N ALA A 314 9.60 -20.02 -1.97
CA ALA A 314 8.91 -19.28 -0.92
C ALA A 314 8.90 -20.07 0.39
N LYS A 315 9.19 -19.40 1.49
CA LYS A 315 9.12 -19.96 2.85
C LYS A 315 8.09 -19.20 3.65
N MET A 316 6.86 -19.69 3.66
CA MET A 316 5.81 -19.11 4.50
C MET A 316 6.20 -19.20 5.98
N LEU A 317 6.05 -18.11 6.68
CA LEU A 317 6.26 -17.97 8.12
C LEU A 317 4.95 -18.09 8.89
N TRP A 318 3.95 -17.31 8.45
CA TRP A 318 2.61 -17.34 9.03
C TRP A 318 1.57 -16.86 8.01
N LYS A 319 0.30 -17.18 8.31
CA LYS A 319 -0.87 -16.69 7.60
C LYS A 319 -1.99 -16.36 8.59
N PHE A 320 -2.84 -15.38 8.22
CA PHE A 320 -3.89 -14.86 9.09
C PHE A 320 -5.15 -14.56 8.27
N ASP A 321 -6.30 -15.17 8.63
CA ASP A 321 -7.60 -14.85 8.03
C ASP A 321 -8.15 -13.54 8.62
N CYS A 322 -8.23 -12.50 7.81
CA CYS A 322 -8.74 -11.20 8.21
C CYS A 322 -10.28 -11.13 8.24
N ASN A 323 -10.97 -12.15 7.71
CA ASN A 323 -12.42 -12.21 7.71
C ASN A 323 -12.98 -13.06 8.85
N PRO A 324 -14.12 -12.69 9.43
CA PRO A 324 -14.86 -13.56 10.37
C PRO A 324 -15.20 -14.92 9.76
N LYS A 325 -15.20 -16.01 10.54
CA LYS A 325 -15.51 -17.35 10.05
C LYS A 325 -16.96 -17.52 9.59
N GLY A 326 -17.89 -16.74 10.14
CA GLY A 326 -19.28 -16.69 9.67
C GLY A 326 -19.47 -15.94 8.35
N SER A 327 -18.40 -15.29 7.82
CA SER A 327 -18.48 -14.55 6.57
C SER A 327 -18.66 -15.44 5.35
N PHE A 328 -19.31 -14.89 4.31
CA PHE A 328 -19.51 -15.57 3.03
C PHE A 328 -19.24 -14.61 1.86
N TYR A 329 -18.89 -15.16 0.70
CA TYR A 329 -18.75 -14.43 -0.55
C TYR A 329 -19.88 -14.82 -1.51
N ALA A 330 -20.63 -13.83 -1.95
CA ALA A 330 -21.63 -13.96 -2.99
C ALA A 330 -21.67 -12.66 -3.80
N LEU A 331 -21.94 -12.78 -5.09
CA LEU A 331 -22.06 -11.61 -5.96
C LEU A 331 -23.10 -10.63 -5.40
N ASN A 332 -22.74 -9.38 -5.25
CA ASN A 332 -23.55 -8.26 -4.73
C ASN A 332 -24.01 -8.36 -3.26
N ARG A 333 -23.43 -9.20 -2.44
CA ARG A 333 -23.65 -9.20 -0.98
C ARG A 333 -22.63 -10.08 -0.25
N ALA A 334 -21.40 -9.74 -0.43
CA ALA A 334 -20.31 -10.41 0.29
C ALA A 334 -20.16 -9.83 1.70
N THR A 335 -19.80 -10.69 2.64
CA THR A 335 -19.27 -10.30 3.95
C THR A 335 -17.89 -10.90 4.18
N ARG A 336 -17.40 -11.66 3.17
CA ARG A 336 -16.03 -12.18 3.09
C ARG A 336 -15.31 -11.45 1.96
N ASN A 337 -14.23 -10.77 2.27
CA ASN A 337 -13.59 -9.79 1.42
C ASN A 337 -12.13 -10.14 1.16
N HIS A 338 -11.62 -9.75 0.00
CA HIS A 338 -10.19 -9.76 -0.31
C HIS A 338 -9.51 -8.52 0.29
N ILE A 339 -8.19 -8.54 0.37
CA ILE A 339 -7.41 -7.42 0.91
C ILE A 339 -7.00 -6.51 -0.25
N ILE A 340 -7.45 -5.25 -0.23
CA ILE A 340 -7.01 -4.18 -1.13
C ILE A 340 -5.98 -3.30 -0.43
N ALA A 341 -6.23 -2.91 0.81
CA ALA A 341 -5.33 -2.10 1.62
C ALA A 341 -3.92 -2.71 1.70
N THR A 342 -2.92 -1.87 1.74
CA THR A 342 -1.53 -2.30 1.95
C THR A 342 -1.30 -2.57 3.44
N PRO A 343 -0.69 -3.72 3.85
CA PRO A 343 -0.30 -3.92 5.24
C PRO A 343 0.77 -2.90 5.65
N VAL A 344 0.68 -2.39 6.87
CA VAL A 344 1.62 -1.42 7.44
C VAL A 344 2.37 -2.02 8.61
N ILE A 345 3.65 -1.76 8.68
CA ILE A 345 4.50 -2.18 9.80
C ILE A 345 4.79 -0.96 10.68
N TYR A 346 4.41 -1.05 11.95
CA TYR A 346 4.66 -0.03 12.95
C TYR A 346 4.98 -0.66 14.31
N ASP A 347 6.06 -0.22 14.95
CA ASP A 347 6.55 -0.69 16.26
C ASP A 347 6.58 -2.23 16.41
N GLY A 348 7.04 -2.91 15.34
CA GLY A 348 7.18 -4.37 15.32
C GLY A 348 5.87 -5.15 15.14
N LEU A 349 4.74 -4.50 14.95
CA LEU A 349 3.44 -5.07 14.67
C LEU A 349 3.01 -4.79 13.23
N VAL A 350 2.00 -5.54 12.77
CA VAL A 350 1.42 -5.42 11.42
C VAL A 350 -0.03 -4.98 11.53
N TYR A 351 -0.40 -3.98 10.74
CA TYR A 351 -1.74 -3.41 10.69
C TYR A 351 -2.31 -3.57 9.28
N VAL A 352 -3.55 -4.00 9.17
CA VAL A 352 -4.23 -4.16 7.87
C VAL A 352 -5.73 -3.99 8.00
N GLY A 353 -6.30 -3.19 7.09
CA GLY A 353 -7.75 -3.11 6.88
C GLY A 353 -8.20 -4.14 5.84
N VAL A 354 -9.39 -4.67 6.00
CA VAL A 354 -10.09 -5.49 5.01
C VAL A 354 -11.57 -5.10 4.98
N GLY A 355 -12.15 -5.07 3.82
CA GLY A 355 -13.55 -4.75 3.65
C GLY A 355 -14.00 -4.98 2.21
N GLU A 356 -15.27 -4.77 1.95
CA GLU A 356 -15.88 -4.98 0.64
C GLU A 356 -15.29 -4.02 -0.39
N ASP A 357 -15.02 -4.49 -1.59
CA ASP A 357 -14.57 -3.62 -2.67
C ASP A 357 -15.74 -2.79 -3.25
N PRO A 358 -15.44 -1.70 -3.99
CA PRO A 358 -16.48 -0.82 -4.54
C PRO A 358 -17.51 -1.49 -5.46
N GLU A 359 -17.16 -2.62 -6.08
CA GLU A 359 -18.05 -3.34 -6.99
C GLU A 359 -19.07 -4.24 -6.26
N HIS A 360 -18.86 -4.54 -4.96
CA HIS A 360 -19.63 -5.55 -4.22
C HIS A 360 -20.56 -5.00 -3.13
N GLY A 361 -20.45 -3.73 -2.77
CA GLY A 361 -21.35 -3.08 -1.81
C GLY A 361 -20.67 -2.25 -0.73
N GLU A 362 -21.36 -2.02 0.39
CA GLU A 362 -20.95 -1.15 1.49
C GLU A 362 -20.85 -1.89 2.83
N GLY A 363 -20.42 -3.14 2.80
CA GLY A 363 -20.35 -3.98 3.99
C GLY A 363 -19.38 -3.48 5.05
N GLY A 364 -19.47 -4.07 6.25
CA GLY A 364 -18.59 -3.76 7.38
C GLY A 364 -17.14 -4.09 7.07
N GLY A 365 -16.25 -3.23 7.54
CA GLY A 365 -14.81 -3.41 7.49
C GLY A 365 -14.24 -3.99 8.77
N HIS A 366 -13.03 -4.49 8.68
CA HIS A 366 -12.26 -5.03 9.80
C HIS A 366 -10.86 -4.45 9.77
N LEU A 367 -10.38 -3.93 10.88
CA LEU A 367 -9.01 -3.50 11.05
C LEU A 367 -8.32 -4.36 12.10
N TRP A 368 -7.17 -4.90 11.74
CA TRP A 368 -6.41 -5.83 12.57
C TRP A 368 -5.05 -5.27 12.94
N CYS A 369 -4.64 -5.54 14.19
CA CYS A 369 -3.25 -5.48 14.65
C CYS A 369 -2.76 -6.90 14.94
N ILE A 370 -1.61 -7.27 14.37
CA ILE A 370 -1.13 -8.65 14.31
C ILE A 370 0.32 -8.72 14.83
N ASP A 371 0.61 -9.68 15.70
CA ASP A 371 1.97 -10.03 16.16
C ASP A 371 2.66 -10.92 15.12
N PRO A 372 3.64 -10.43 14.36
CA PRO A 372 4.32 -11.20 13.30
C PRO A 372 5.38 -12.18 13.82
N THR A 373 5.54 -12.32 15.13
CA THR A 373 6.53 -13.22 15.72
C THR A 373 6.05 -14.67 15.81
N LYS A 374 4.74 -14.90 15.73
CA LYS A 374 4.12 -16.23 15.71
C LYS A 374 4.27 -16.93 14.35
N ARG A 375 4.03 -18.23 14.29
CA ARG A 375 4.26 -19.04 13.08
C ARG A 375 3.07 -19.95 12.77
N GLY A 376 2.89 -20.28 11.48
CA GLY A 376 1.83 -21.15 10.97
C GLY A 376 0.52 -20.42 10.74
N ASP A 377 -0.62 -21.10 10.94
CA ASP A 377 -1.93 -20.43 10.95
C ASP A 377 -2.11 -19.72 12.29
N VAL A 378 -2.08 -18.39 12.21
CA VAL A 378 -2.16 -17.52 13.39
C VAL A 378 -3.45 -16.70 13.40
N SER A 379 -4.46 -17.13 12.65
CA SER A 379 -5.80 -16.52 12.60
C SER A 379 -6.43 -16.46 14.01
N PRO A 380 -7.34 -15.53 14.28
CA PRO A 380 -7.98 -15.42 15.60
C PRO A 380 -8.71 -16.70 16.01
N THR A 381 -9.39 -17.32 15.06
CA THR A 381 -10.21 -18.51 15.24
C THR A 381 -9.97 -19.51 14.11
N GLN A 382 -10.37 -20.75 14.33
CA GLN A 382 -10.34 -21.84 13.34
C GLN A 382 -11.69 -22.57 13.32
N VAL A 383 -12.02 -23.21 12.19
CA VAL A 383 -13.25 -23.98 12.01
C VAL A 383 -12.94 -25.47 12.17
N PHE A 384 -13.81 -26.16 12.89
CA PHE A 384 -13.72 -27.61 13.12
C PHE A 384 -15.07 -28.27 12.85
N HIS A 385 -15.07 -29.55 12.49
CA HIS A 385 -16.30 -30.35 12.47
C HIS A 385 -16.57 -30.94 13.86
N VAL A 386 -17.83 -31.07 14.25
CA VAL A 386 -18.21 -31.64 15.57
C VAL A 386 -17.68 -33.05 15.77
N ASP A 387 -17.58 -33.84 14.69
CA ASP A 387 -17.08 -35.23 14.73
C ASP A 387 -15.54 -35.33 14.67
N ASP A 388 -14.87 -34.24 14.23
CA ASP A 388 -13.39 -34.15 14.24
C ASP A 388 -12.94 -32.82 14.86
N PRO A 389 -12.96 -32.71 16.18
CA PRO A 389 -12.66 -31.47 16.89
C PRO A 389 -11.14 -31.16 16.97
N LYS A 390 -10.29 -31.97 16.35
CA LYS A 390 -8.82 -31.84 16.41
C LYS A 390 -8.21 -31.30 15.11
N THR A 391 -8.87 -31.55 13.97
CA THR A 391 -8.36 -31.19 12.67
C THR A 391 -9.11 -29.93 12.16
N PRO A 392 -8.42 -28.77 12.05
CA PRO A 392 -9.05 -27.59 11.46
C PRO A 392 -9.48 -27.85 10.02
N ILE A 393 -10.65 -27.35 9.65
CA ILE A 393 -11.13 -27.38 8.27
C ILE A 393 -10.25 -26.45 7.41
N ALA A 394 -9.84 -26.94 6.26
CA ALA A 394 -9.04 -26.18 5.32
C ALA A 394 -9.80 -24.93 4.81
N HIS A 395 -9.04 -23.89 4.49
CA HIS A 395 -9.58 -22.67 3.90
C HIS A 395 -10.40 -22.96 2.62
N ARG A 396 -11.57 -22.34 2.53
CA ARG A 396 -12.50 -22.43 1.39
C ARG A 396 -12.85 -21.03 0.88
N ARG A 397 -13.02 -20.91 -0.44
CA ARG A 397 -13.25 -19.65 -1.13
C ARG A 397 -14.50 -18.91 -0.64
N LEU A 398 -15.67 -19.52 -0.78
CA LEU A 398 -16.95 -18.81 -0.68
C LEU A 398 -17.48 -18.72 0.74
N GLN A 399 -17.15 -19.66 1.60
CA GLN A 399 -17.65 -19.73 2.97
C GLN A 399 -16.68 -20.49 3.86
N ALA A 400 -16.18 -19.85 4.90
CA ALA A 400 -15.22 -20.48 5.80
C ALA A 400 -15.85 -21.54 6.69
N MET A 401 -17.09 -21.32 7.16
CA MET A 401 -17.82 -22.21 8.05
C MET A 401 -19.23 -22.49 7.53
N ILE A 402 -19.70 -23.73 7.60
CA ILE A 402 -21.04 -24.18 7.21
C ILE A 402 -21.70 -24.84 8.42
N GLU A 403 -22.36 -24.04 9.26
CA GLU A 403 -22.96 -24.50 10.52
C GLU A 403 -23.94 -25.68 10.34
N LYS A 404 -24.76 -25.67 9.27
CA LYS A 404 -25.71 -26.75 8.98
C LYS A 404 -25.05 -28.11 8.73
N ASP A 405 -23.75 -28.13 8.40
CA ASP A 405 -22.97 -29.35 8.17
C ASP A 405 -22.22 -29.79 9.45
N GLY A 406 -22.54 -29.21 10.61
CA GLY A 406 -21.94 -29.54 11.89
C GLY A 406 -20.58 -28.89 12.13
N GLU A 407 -20.31 -27.79 11.41
CA GLU A 407 -19.07 -27.02 11.59
C GLU A 407 -19.25 -25.96 12.68
N LEU A 408 -18.19 -25.69 13.41
CA LEU A 408 -18.18 -24.70 14.49
C LEU A 408 -16.84 -23.99 14.58
N GLU A 409 -16.89 -22.74 14.97
CA GLU A 409 -15.74 -21.87 15.22
C GLU A 409 -15.20 -22.06 16.64
N ARG A 410 -13.88 -22.01 16.78
CA ARG A 410 -13.18 -22.03 18.07
C ARG A 410 -12.00 -21.09 18.05
N ASP A 411 -11.69 -20.54 19.23
CA ASP A 411 -10.48 -19.75 19.41
C ASP A 411 -9.23 -20.53 19.01
N ASN A 412 -8.34 -19.87 18.29
CA ASN A 412 -7.05 -20.43 17.94
C ASN A 412 -6.05 -20.14 19.07
N PRO A 413 -5.56 -21.14 19.79
CA PRO A 413 -4.57 -20.92 20.86
C PRO A 413 -3.24 -20.32 20.35
N ASN A 414 -3.01 -20.39 19.04
CA ASN A 414 -1.86 -19.79 18.37
C ASN A 414 -2.19 -18.43 17.74
N SER A 415 -3.33 -17.82 18.04
CA SER A 415 -3.74 -16.54 17.47
C SER A 415 -2.68 -15.45 17.64
N ALA A 416 -2.38 -14.73 16.57
CA ALA A 416 -1.52 -13.55 16.55
C ALA A 416 -2.30 -12.23 16.64
N ALA A 417 -3.63 -12.26 16.72
CA ALA A 417 -4.42 -11.05 16.88
C ALA A 417 -4.06 -10.36 18.19
N VAL A 418 -3.61 -9.11 18.08
CA VAL A 418 -3.38 -8.22 19.24
C VAL A 418 -4.69 -7.53 19.59
N TRP A 419 -5.34 -6.97 18.56
CA TRP A 419 -6.68 -6.42 18.66
C TRP A 419 -7.39 -6.43 17.28
N HIS A 420 -8.70 -6.26 17.34
CA HIS A 420 -9.62 -6.18 16.20
C HIS A 420 -10.56 -5.00 16.39
N HIS A 421 -10.67 -4.14 15.38
CA HIS A 421 -11.57 -3.00 15.39
C HIS A 421 -12.58 -3.11 14.24
N VAL A 422 -13.84 -2.85 14.54
CA VAL A 422 -14.97 -2.84 13.60
C VAL A 422 -15.81 -1.56 13.75
N GLY A 423 -15.30 -0.59 14.51
CA GLY A 423 -16.01 0.62 14.90
C GLY A 423 -16.25 0.68 16.41
N ASN A 424 -16.68 1.84 16.88
CA ASN A 424 -16.99 2.07 18.31
C ASN A 424 -18.40 1.60 18.66
N ASP A 425 -19.34 1.72 17.72
CA ASP A 425 -20.71 1.25 17.85
C ASP A 425 -21.17 0.67 16.50
N PRO A 426 -21.29 -0.66 16.37
CA PRO A 426 -21.68 -1.30 15.11
C PRO A 426 -23.15 -1.12 14.73
N GLU A 427 -23.97 -0.50 15.56
CA GLU A 427 -25.37 -0.16 15.25
C GLU A 427 -25.52 1.26 14.69
N GLU A 428 -24.49 2.10 14.83
CA GLU A 428 -24.45 3.48 14.36
C GLU A 428 -23.52 3.59 13.15
N PHE A 429 -24.05 3.97 11.98
CA PHE A 429 -23.29 4.03 10.72
C PHE A 429 -22.01 4.85 10.85
N GLU A 430 -22.08 6.05 11.39
CA GLU A 430 -20.94 6.97 11.53
C GLU A 430 -19.91 6.50 12.57
N GLN A 431 -20.17 5.43 13.31
CA GLN A 431 -19.27 4.85 14.30
C GLN A 431 -18.80 3.45 13.95
N THR A 432 -19.30 2.90 12.83
CA THR A 432 -18.88 1.60 12.29
C THR A 432 -17.73 1.80 11.30
N MET A 433 -16.79 0.88 11.27
CA MET A 433 -15.81 0.82 10.19
C MET A 433 -16.43 0.08 9.00
N HIS A 434 -16.40 0.71 7.85
CA HIS A 434 -16.92 0.16 6.61
C HIS A 434 -15.81 -0.44 5.74
N ARG A 435 -16.14 -0.81 4.51
CA ARG A 435 -15.21 -1.33 3.51
C ARG A 435 -13.98 -0.42 3.36
N THR A 436 -12.78 -1.00 3.26
CA THR A 436 -11.53 -0.25 3.32
C THR A 436 -10.62 -0.61 2.16
N CYS A 437 -10.36 0.36 1.30
CA CYS A 437 -9.28 0.34 0.30
C CYS A 437 -8.05 1.11 0.81
N GLY A 438 -8.26 2.08 1.71
CA GLY A 438 -7.23 2.92 2.29
C GLY A 438 -6.27 2.17 3.20
N THR A 439 -5.04 2.64 3.22
CA THR A 439 -3.96 2.12 4.07
C THR A 439 -3.84 2.99 5.32
N VAL A 440 -3.55 2.40 6.46
CA VAL A 440 -3.41 3.14 7.72
C VAL A 440 -2.15 4.02 7.71
N ALA A 441 -2.19 5.15 8.44
CA ALA A 441 -1.01 5.92 8.81
C ALA A 441 -0.94 6.02 10.33
N ILE A 442 0.24 5.78 10.91
CA ILE A 442 0.40 5.66 12.37
C ILE A 442 1.56 6.53 12.84
N LYS A 443 1.30 7.36 13.85
CA LYS A 443 2.31 8.16 14.54
C LYS A 443 1.92 8.39 16.00
N ASP A 444 2.89 8.34 16.90
CA ASP A 444 2.70 8.58 18.34
C ASP A 444 1.57 7.72 18.94
N ASP A 445 1.48 6.46 18.50
CA ASP A 445 0.45 5.48 18.85
C ASP A 445 -0.99 5.86 18.44
N LEU A 446 -1.15 6.87 17.58
CA LEU A 446 -2.42 7.22 16.92
C LEU A 446 -2.42 6.67 15.51
N LEU A 447 -3.45 5.90 15.19
CA LEU A 447 -3.70 5.30 13.89
C LEU A 447 -4.85 6.04 13.22
N PHE A 448 -4.64 6.40 11.95
CA PHE A 448 -5.65 7.03 11.11
C PHE A 448 -5.91 6.18 9.88
N VAL A 449 -7.16 5.98 9.54
CA VAL A 449 -7.60 5.25 8.35
C VAL A 449 -8.91 5.83 7.86
N ALA A 450 -9.03 6.05 6.55
CA ALA A 450 -10.33 6.30 5.93
C ALA A 450 -10.88 5.00 5.36
N ASP A 451 -12.17 4.79 5.55
CA ASP A 451 -12.90 3.77 4.82
C ASP A 451 -13.49 4.33 3.52
N PHE A 452 -13.95 3.45 2.66
CA PHE A 452 -14.48 3.84 1.35
C PHE A 452 -15.87 4.51 1.44
N SER A 453 -16.55 4.42 2.57
CA SER A 453 -17.81 5.15 2.81
C SER A 453 -17.58 6.61 3.18
N GLY A 454 -16.31 7.04 3.28
CA GLY A 454 -15.91 8.42 3.56
C GLY A 454 -15.73 8.73 5.03
N LEU A 455 -15.62 7.72 5.90
CA LEU A 455 -15.38 7.93 7.31
C LEU A 455 -13.87 7.87 7.61
N LEU A 456 -13.32 8.93 8.17
CA LEU A 456 -11.97 8.97 8.72
C LEU A 456 -12.00 8.62 10.20
N HIS A 457 -11.30 7.55 10.58
CA HIS A 457 -11.22 7.06 11.95
C HIS A 457 -9.88 7.40 12.60
N CYS A 458 -9.91 7.83 13.87
CA CYS A 458 -8.75 7.92 14.75
C CYS A 458 -8.83 6.85 15.83
N ILE A 459 -7.80 6.02 15.92
CA ILE A 459 -7.79 4.80 16.74
C ILE A 459 -6.49 4.73 17.53
N ASP A 460 -6.52 4.19 18.73
CA ASP A 460 -5.33 3.85 19.50
C ASP A 460 -4.62 2.64 18.86
N ALA A 461 -3.41 2.83 18.38
CA ALA A 461 -2.67 1.79 17.67
C ALA A 461 -2.30 0.58 18.56
N LYS A 462 -2.22 0.75 19.89
CA LYS A 462 -1.87 -0.32 20.82
C LYS A 462 -3.06 -1.15 21.27
N THR A 463 -4.25 -0.53 21.33
CA THR A 463 -5.44 -1.15 21.93
C THR A 463 -6.58 -1.38 20.95
N GLY A 464 -6.58 -0.70 19.80
CA GLY A 464 -7.69 -0.73 18.84
C GLY A 464 -8.91 0.11 19.27
N GLN A 465 -8.82 0.88 20.35
CA GLN A 465 -9.89 1.75 20.81
C GLN A 465 -10.03 2.97 19.89
N GLY A 466 -11.21 3.19 19.32
CA GLY A 466 -11.51 4.40 18.57
C GLY A 466 -11.64 5.63 19.48
N TYR A 467 -11.08 6.74 19.02
CA TYR A 467 -11.19 8.04 19.70
C TYR A 467 -12.27 8.91 19.09
N TRP A 468 -12.26 9.05 17.75
CA TRP A 468 -13.25 9.80 16.99
C TRP A 468 -13.36 9.27 15.56
N THR A 469 -14.49 9.58 14.94
CA THR A 469 -14.75 9.36 13.52
C THR A 469 -15.25 10.67 12.91
N TYR A 470 -14.87 10.96 11.68
CA TYR A 470 -15.32 12.13 10.93
C TYR A 470 -15.87 11.69 9.57
N ASP A 471 -17.08 12.14 9.25
CA ASP A 471 -17.69 11.94 7.93
C ASP A 471 -17.18 13.01 6.98
N MET A 472 -16.44 12.61 5.93
CA MET A 472 -15.93 13.47 4.86
C MET A 472 -16.98 13.79 3.80
N PHE A 473 -18.19 13.19 3.90
CA PHE A 473 -19.32 13.33 2.98
C PHE A 473 -19.07 12.84 1.55
N ALA A 474 -17.92 12.26 1.27
CA ALA A 474 -17.55 11.69 -0.02
C ALA A 474 -16.67 10.45 0.18
N ALA A 475 -16.72 9.51 -0.75
CA ALA A 475 -15.89 8.30 -0.69
C ALA A 475 -14.40 8.62 -0.75
N SER A 476 -13.57 7.87 -0.02
CA SER A 476 -12.12 8.04 -0.06
C SER A 476 -11.40 6.77 -0.55
N TRP A 477 -10.68 6.91 -1.67
CA TRP A 477 -9.71 5.92 -2.16
C TRP A 477 -8.33 6.14 -1.56
N ALA A 478 -8.09 7.37 -1.11
CA ALA A 478 -6.80 7.82 -0.60
C ALA A 478 -6.49 7.20 0.77
N SER A 479 -5.22 7.23 1.10
CA SER A 479 -4.73 6.91 2.45
C SER A 479 -4.32 8.19 3.16
N PRO A 480 -4.45 8.28 4.49
CA PRO A 480 -3.94 9.42 5.22
C PRO A 480 -2.42 9.57 5.06
N LEU A 481 -1.95 10.81 4.93
CA LEU A 481 -0.53 11.18 5.03
C LEU A 481 -0.33 12.00 6.30
N ILE A 482 0.61 11.61 7.15
CA ILE A 482 0.97 12.37 8.36
C ILE A 482 2.24 13.20 8.09
N VAL A 483 2.14 14.52 8.27
CA VAL A 483 3.25 15.47 8.18
C VAL A 483 3.37 16.24 9.49
N GLY A 484 4.44 16.01 10.24
CA GLY A 484 4.56 16.61 11.58
C GLY A 484 3.40 16.20 12.48
N ASN A 485 2.55 17.15 12.86
CA ASN A 485 1.35 16.94 13.66
C ASN A 485 0.03 17.07 12.88
N LYS A 486 0.10 16.96 11.55
CA LYS A 486 -1.08 17.13 10.66
C LYS A 486 -1.30 15.89 9.81
N ILE A 487 -2.55 15.64 9.49
CA ILE A 487 -3.01 14.58 8.60
C ILE A 487 -3.60 15.24 7.36
N TYR A 488 -3.25 14.76 6.18
CA TYR A 488 -3.80 15.17 4.89
C TYR A 488 -4.46 13.96 4.24
N ILE A 489 -5.70 14.12 3.76
CA ILE A 489 -6.43 13.06 3.05
C ILE A 489 -7.36 13.64 1.99
N GLY A 490 -7.47 12.97 0.86
CA GLY A 490 -8.34 13.36 -0.24
C GLY A 490 -9.58 12.48 -0.37
N ASP A 491 -10.61 12.99 -1.08
CA ASP A 491 -11.85 12.31 -1.38
C ASP A 491 -12.30 12.46 -2.84
N GLU A 492 -13.44 11.84 -3.18
CA GLU A 492 -14.01 11.85 -4.55
C GLU A 492 -14.64 13.19 -4.94
N ASP A 493 -15.01 14.05 -4.01
CA ASP A 493 -15.50 15.42 -4.31
C ASP A 493 -14.34 16.39 -4.57
N GLY A 494 -13.10 15.91 -4.35
CA GLY A 494 -11.88 16.65 -4.61
C GLY A 494 -11.43 17.49 -3.42
N ASP A 495 -11.94 17.24 -2.24
CA ASP A 495 -11.53 17.95 -1.04
C ASP A 495 -10.31 17.27 -0.41
N ILE A 496 -9.40 18.08 0.10
CA ILE A 496 -8.31 17.66 0.98
C ILE A 496 -8.67 18.12 2.38
N GLY A 497 -9.03 17.15 3.22
CA GLY A 497 -9.18 17.36 4.65
C GLY A 497 -7.81 17.44 5.35
N ILE A 498 -7.63 18.43 6.22
CA ILE A 498 -6.42 18.60 7.05
C ILE A 498 -6.82 18.56 8.51
N PHE A 499 -6.30 17.59 9.24
CA PHE A 499 -6.64 17.36 10.64
C PHE A 499 -5.39 17.40 11.54
N GLU A 500 -5.59 17.58 12.83
CA GLU A 500 -4.53 17.47 13.82
C GLU A 500 -4.30 16.00 14.24
N VAL A 501 -3.05 15.60 14.40
CA VAL A 501 -2.68 14.31 14.99
C VAL A 501 -2.97 14.39 16.50
N SER A 502 -4.20 14.07 16.91
CA SER A 502 -4.69 14.22 18.28
C SER A 502 -5.76 13.19 18.60
N LYS A 503 -5.88 12.85 19.89
CA LYS A 503 -7.00 12.05 20.44
C LYS A 503 -8.32 12.84 20.47
N GLU A 504 -8.26 14.15 20.43
CA GLU A 504 -9.40 15.03 20.32
C GLU A 504 -9.56 15.44 18.86
N PHE A 505 -10.78 15.39 18.34
CA PHE A 505 -11.08 15.78 16.98
C PHE A 505 -10.80 17.26 16.74
N ASN A 506 -10.01 17.57 15.72
CA ASN A 506 -9.75 18.92 15.26
C ASN A 506 -9.53 18.95 13.73
N LEU A 507 -10.52 19.44 12.99
CA LEU A 507 -10.42 19.77 11.57
C LEU A 507 -9.78 21.16 11.44
N ILE A 508 -8.62 21.23 10.76
CA ILE A 508 -7.86 22.46 10.56
C ILE A 508 -8.35 23.20 9.31
N ALA A 509 -8.53 22.48 8.20
CA ALA A 509 -8.97 23.03 6.93
C ALA A 509 -9.54 21.95 6.02
N GLU A 510 -10.36 22.38 5.05
CA GLU A 510 -10.77 21.61 3.87
C GLU A 510 -10.50 22.47 2.62
N ILE A 511 -9.87 21.89 1.61
CA ILE A 511 -9.43 22.63 0.42
C ILE A 511 -9.73 21.81 -0.82
N ASN A 512 -10.58 22.38 -1.69
CA ASN A 512 -11.00 21.69 -2.92
C ASN A 512 -9.95 21.82 -4.03
N MET A 513 -9.60 20.69 -4.65
CA MET A 513 -8.62 20.57 -5.73
C MET A 513 -9.23 20.69 -7.14
N GLY A 514 -10.53 20.99 -7.23
CA GLY A 514 -11.25 21.19 -8.49
C GLY A 514 -11.67 19.91 -9.22
N SER A 515 -11.25 18.74 -8.73
CA SER A 515 -11.64 17.42 -9.26
C SER A 515 -11.31 16.35 -8.23
N ALA A 516 -11.93 15.18 -8.32
CA ALA A 516 -11.75 14.04 -7.42
C ALA A 516 -10.26 13.73 -7.14
N VAL A 517 -9.94 13.41 -5.89
CA VAL A 517 -8.60 13.01 -5.45
C VAL A 517 -8.62 11.54 -5.05
N TYR A 518 -8.23 10.67 -5.98
CA TYR A 518 -8.12 9.22 -5.73
C TYR A 518 -6.77 8.82 -5.14
N THR A 519 -5.77 9.69 -5.30
CA THR A 519 -4.40 9.41 -4.86
C THR A 519 -4.15 9.87 -3.44
N THR A 520 -3.18 9.26 -2.79
CA THR A 520 -2.68 9.74 -1.50
C THR A 520 -1.75 10.94 -1.73
N PRO A 521 -1.94 12.06 -1.02
CA PRO A 521 -0.96 13.15 -1.02
C PRO A 521 0.42 12.66 -0.57
N VAL A 522 1.49 13.25 -1.12
CA VAL A 522 2.86 12.93 -0.72
C VAL A 522 3.66 14.19 -0.45
N VAL A 523 4.64 14.11 0.44
CA VAL A 523 5.54 15.23 0.74
C VAL A 523 6.98 14.83 0.47
N ALA A 524 7.65 15.60 -0.36
CA ALA A 524 9.08 15.48 -0.62
C ALA A 524 9.70 16.88 -0.75
N ASN A 525 10.92 17.05 -0.27
CA ASN A 525 11.72 18.27 -0.46
C ASN A 525 10.96 19.56 -0.07
N ASP A 526 10.23 19.52 1.05
CA ASP A 526 9.38 20.59 1.58
C ASP A 526 8.27 21.05 0.60
N THR A 527 7.81 20.14 -0.24
CA THR A 527 6.72 20.35 -1.20
C THR A 527 5.68 19.26 -1.05
N LEU A 528 4.40 19.64 -0.99
CA LEU A 528 3.26 18.72 -1.02
C LEU A 528 2.85 18.50 -2.47
N PHE A 529 2.79 17.24 -2.87
CA PHE A 529 2.33 16.82 -4.19
C PHE A 529 0.98 16.15 -4.07
N ILE A 530 0.01 16.62 -4.85
CA ILE A 530 -1.34 16.07 -4.92
C ILE A 530 -1.69 15.83 -6.39
N ALA A 531 -2.00 14.60 -6.73
CA ALA A 531 -2.61 14.28 -8.01
C ALA A 531 -4.12 14.17 -7.82
N ASN A 532 -4.89 15.04 -8.44
CA ASN A 532 -6.32 14.83 -8.60
C ASN A 532 -6.57 13.99 -9.87
N ARG A 533 -7.81 13.79 -10.25
CA ARG A 533 -8.22 12.93 -11.36
C ARG A 533 -7.43 13.17 -12.65
N ASN A 534 -7.06 14.42 -12.96
CA ASN A 534 -6.48 14.79 -14.25
C ASN A 534 -5.31 15.78 -14.17
N ARG A 535 -4.80 16.11 -12.99
CA ARG A 535 -3.74 17.09 -12.81
C ARG A 535 -2.88 16.79 -11.58
N LEU A 536 -1.59 17.02 -11.70
CA LEU A 536 -0.62 16.98 -10.60
C LEU A 536 -0.32 18.41 -10.15
N PHE A 537 -0.30 18.65 -8.84
CA PHE A 537 0.02 19.93 -8.21
C PHE A 537 1.23 19.78 -7.31
N ALA A 538 2.14 20.75 -7.36
CA ALA A 538 3.21 20.96 -6.38
C ALA A 538 2.86 22.19 -5.54
N ILE A 539 2.73 22.01 -4.23
CA ILE A 539 2.21 23.00 -3.28
C ILE A 539 3.29 23.30 -2.27
N ARG A 540 3.62 24.60 -2.07
CA ARG A 540 4.65 25.04 -1.15
C ARG A 540 4.30 26.41 -0.57
N GLN A 541 4.64 26.63 0.69
CA GLN A 541 4.42 27.87 1.39
C GLN A 541 5.06 29.05 0.65
N GLY A 542 4.28 30.11 0.42
CA GLY A 542 4.71 31.36 -0.22
C GLY A 542 4.92 31.29 -1.73
N ALA A 543 4.59 30.18 -2.39
CA ALA A 543 4.62 30.06 -3.84
C ALA A 543 3.42 30.78 -4.48
N GLN A 544 3.59 31.15 -5.77
CA GLN A 544 2.54 31.75 -6.58
C GLN A 544 2.69 31.31 -8.03
N SER A 545 1.67 30.70 -8.59
CA SER A 545 1.57 30.37 -10.01
C SER A 545 0.43 31.13 -10.70
N GLU A 546 0.22 30.89 -11.98
CA GLU A 546 -0.90 31.50 -12.74
C GLU A 546 -2.27 30.94 -12.33
N GLY A 547 -2.28 29.82 -11.57
CA GLY A 547 -3.52 29.11 -11.27
C GLY A 547 -4.03 28.30 -12.46
N ILE A 548 -5.19 27.65 -12.26
CA ILE A 548 -5.89 26.90 -13.31
C ILE A 548 -7.27 27.52 -13.56
N GLU A 549 -7.67 27.58 -14.84
CA GLU A 549 -9.01 28.02 -15.25
C GLU A 549 -10.12 27.03 -14.90
#